data_0bffceabf8de85cf5cd19dbeaeb7f699
#
_entry.id   0bffceabf8de85cf5cd19dbeaeb7f699
#
_cell.length_a   1.000
_cell.length_b   1.000
_cell.length_c   1.000
_cell.angle_alpha   90.00
_cell.angle_beta   90.00
_cell.angle_gamma   90.00
#
_symmetry.space_group_name_H-M   'P 1'
#
loop_
_entity.id
_entity.type
_entity.pdbx_description
1 polymer ?
#
loop_
_entity_poly.entity_id
_entity_poly.type
_entity_poly.pdbx_seq_one_letter_code
_entity_poly.pdbx_strand_id
1 'polypeptide(L)'
;MDQGGGASPVFSASAEIDGDHLRVLVTGEVDMATADVMFQTALREPAERVTLDLRAVTFFDSAAIHAVVRLAQHLPGALTVLPSRQVHRVLDISGLADQAWLRPA
;
A
#
# COMPACT_ATOMS: atom_id res chain seq x y z
N MET A 1 -3.52 -27.34 -8.68
CA MET A 1 -3.39 -27.00 -9.25
C MET A 1 -3.26 -26.27 -9.49
N ASP A 2 -3.28 -26.11 -9.27
CA ASP A 2 -3.07 -25.43 -9.62
C ASP A 2 -3.19 -24.84 -10.04
N GLN A 3 -3.38 -24.61 -9.88
CA GLN A 3 -3.42 -24.17 -10.37
C GLN A 3 -3.35 -23.53 -10.99
N GLY A 4 -3.43 -23.47 -10.87
CA GLY A 4 -3.43 -22.96 -11.51
C GLY A 4 -3.20 -22.24 -11.75
N GLY A 5 -3.35 -22.52 -11.67
CA GLY A 5 -3.26 -21.85 -12.00
C GLY A 5 -2.65 -20.93 -12.22
N GLY A 6 -1.90 -21.20 -12.50
CA GLY A 6 -1.08 -20.19 -12.87
C GLY A 6 -1.66 -18.85 -12.92
N ALA A 7 -2.81 -18.72 -12.54
CA ALA A 7 -3.38 -17.40 -12.49
C ALA A 7 -2.48 -16.48 -11.69
N SER A 8 -2.20 -15.32 -12.21
CA SER A 8 -1.51 -14.29 -11.45
C SER A 8 -2.30 -14.02 -10.21
N PRO A 9 -1.65 -13.88 -9.07
CA PRO A 9 -2.37 -13.47 -7.88
C PRO A 9 -3.02 -12.13 -8.10
N VAL A 10 -4.27 -11.99 -7.70
CA VAL A 10 -4.97 -10.71 -7.79
C VAL A 10 -4.47 -9.72 -6.75
N PHE A 11 -3.71 -10.19 -5.79
CA PHE A 11 -3.12 -9.36 -4.75
C PHE A 11 -1.89 -10.05 -4.16
N SER A 12 -0.86 -9.27 -3.89
CA SER A 12 0.24 -9.72 -3.05
C SER A 12 0.81 -8.56 -2.26
N ALA A 13 1.36 -8.86 -1.10
CA ALA A 13 2.07 -7.89 -0.30
C ALA A 13 3.27 -8.59 0.32
N SER A 14 4.45 -8.01 0.12
CA SER A 14 5.69 -8.53 0.70
C SER A 14 6.45 -7.40 1.36
N ALA A 15 7.24 -7.73 2.37
CA ALA A 15 7.98 -6.76 3.14
C ALA A 15 9.45 -7.10 3.15
N GLU A 16 10.29 -6.09 2.99
CA GLU A 16 11.74 -6.21 3.09
C GLU A 16 12.23 -5.18 4.10
N ILE A 17 13.14 -5.60 4.96
CA ILE A 17 13.75 -4.71 5.93
C ILE A 17 15.17 -4.38 5.49
N ASP A 18 15.52 -3.09 5.56
CA ASP A 18 16.87 -2.61 5.28
C ASP A 18 17.20 -1.60 6.38
N GLY A 19 17.91 -2.08 7.40
CA GLY A 19 18.20 -1.26 8.56
C GLY A 19 16.93 -0.87 9.29
N ASP A 20 16.66 0.43 9.36
CA ASP A 20 15.47 0.98 10.02
C ASP A 20 14.33 1.26 9.03
N HIS A 21 14.46 0.81 7.79
CA HIS A 21 13.52 1.08 6.71
C HIS A 21 12.80 -0.19 6.29
N LEU A 22 11.48 -0.20 6.41
CA LEU A 22 10.64 -1.29 5.92
C LEU A 22 10.05 -0.88 4.58
N ARG A 23 10.25 -1.71 3.57
CA ARG A 23 9.65 -1.49 2.25
C ARG A 23 8.60 -2.55 2.02
N VAL A 24 7.38 -2.12 1.73
CA VAL A 24 6.26 -3.03 1.47
C VAL A 24 5.89 -2.90 0.00
N LEU A 25 6.03 -4.00 -0.74
CA LEU A 25 5.67 -4.05 -2.15
C LEU A 25 4.29 -4.69 -2.27
N VAL A 26 3.34 -3.94 -2.83
CA VAL A 26 1.97 -4.41 -3.01
C VAL A 26 1.68 -4.46 -4.50
N THR A 27 1.06 -5.56 -4.94
CA THR A 27 0.68 -5.72 -6.34
C THR A 27 -0.78 -6.12 -6.44
N GLY A 28 -1.40 -5.80 -7.57
CA GLY A 28 -2.74 -6.26 -7.89
C GLY A 28 -3.83 -5.37 -7.34
N GLU A 29 -4.85 -5.97 -6.78
CA GLU A 29 -6.06 -5.26 -6.37
C GLU A 29 -6.13 -5.15 -4.85
N VAL A 30 -6.27 -3.92 -4.36
CA VAL A 30 -6.44 -3.68 -2.93
C VAL A 30 -7.87 -3.27 -2.69
N ASP A 31 -8.63 -4.15 -2.06
CA ASP A 31 -10.05 -4.00 -1.82
C ASP A 31 -10.38 -4.37 -0.39
N MET A 32 -11.68 -4.51 -0.10
CA MET A 32 -12.14 -4.83 1.25
C MET A 32 -11.55 -6.15 1.76
N ALA A 33 -11.28 -7.11 0.88
CA ALA A 33 -10.75 -8.41 1.28
C ALA A 33 -9.24 -8.37 1.54
N THR A 34 -8.51 -7.42 0.95
CA THR A 34 -7.03 -7.42 0.97
C THR A 34 -6.43 -6.22 1.68
N ALA A 35 -7.21 -5.16 1.91
CA ALA A 35 -6.70 -3.94 2.53
C ALA A 35 -6.08 -4.20 3.91
N ASP A 36 -6.68 -5.11 4.69
CA ASP A 36 -6.16 -5.40 6.02
C ASP A 36 -4.82 -6.14 5.95
N VAL A 37 -4.64 -7.00 4.96
CA VAL A 37 -3.36 -7.69 4.77
C VAL A 37 -2.25 -6.66 4.47
N MET A 38 -2.55 -5.69 3.61
CA MET A 38 -1.62 -4.60 3.32
C MET A 38 -1.29 -3.82 4.59
N PHE A 39 -2.31 -3.46 5.36
CA PHE A 39 -2.14 -2.71 6.60
C PHE A 39 -1.27 -3.48 7.59
N GLN A 40 -1.56 -4.75 7.84
CA GLN A 40 -0.81 -5.57 8.79
C GLN A 40 0.62 -5.80 8.32
N THR A 41 0.83 -5.96 7.02
CA THR A 41 2.17 -6.14 6.47
C THR A 41 3.04 -4.92 6.74
N ALA A 42 2.47 -3.73 6.61
CA ALA A 42 3.21 -2.49 6.84
C ALA A 42 3.54 -2.25 8.31
N LEU A 43 2.83 -2.91 9.22
CA LEU A 43 3.08 -2.76 10.65
C LEU A 43 3.71 -4.00 11.28
N ARG A 44 4.09 -4.99 10.46
CA ARG A 44 4.60 -6.28 10.96
C ARG A 44 5.88 -6.13 11.77
N GLU A 45 6.78 -5.27 11.29
CA GLU A 45 8.08 -5.07 11.94
C GLU A 45 8.17 -3.63 12.40
N PRO A 46 8.74 -3.38 13.58
CA PRO A 46 9.02 -2.00 13.97
C PRO A 46 10.07 -1.41 13.04
N ALA A 47 9.81 -0.22 12.54
CA ALA A 47 10.73 0.46 11.64
C ALA A 47 10.57 1.96 11.81
N GLU A 48 11.66 2.71 11.61
CA GLU A 48 11.60 4.16 11.72
C GLU A 48 10.98 4.80 10.48
N ARG A 49 11.10 4.11 9.33
CA ARG A 49 10.54 4.58 8.07
C ARG A 49 9.90 3.41 7.35
N VAL A 50 8.75 3.67 6.76
CA VAL A 50 8.00 2.67 6.00
C VAL A 50 7.68 3.25 4.63
N THR A 51 8.06 2.55 3.58
CA THR A 51 7.66 2.90 2.21
C THR A 51 6.65 1.86 1.74
N LEU A 52 5.47 2.34 1.40
CA LEU A 52 4.41 1.53 0.83
C LEU A 52 4.44 1.72 -0.68
N ASP A 53 4.93 0.72 -1.39
CA ASP A 53 5.09 0.79 -2.84
C ASP A 53 3.84 0.22 -3.50
N LEU A 54 3.00 1.10 -4.03
CA LEU A 54 1.75 0.75 -4.67
C LEU A 54 1.82 0.94 -6.19
N ARG A 55 3.03 1.04 -6.75
CA ARG A 55 3.16 1.33 -8.18
C ARG A 55 2.66 0.20 -9.07
N ALA A 56 2.55 -1.02 -8.54
CA ALA A 56 2.02 -2.16 -9.29
C ALA A 56 0.57 -2.48 -8.91
N VAL A 57 -0.10 -1.57 -8.19
CA VAL A 57 -1.51 -1.75 -7.81
C VAL A 57 -2.39 -1.26 -8.95
N THR A 58 -3.37 -2.09 -9.33
CA THR A 58 -4.26 -1.82 -10.46
C THR A 58 -5.68 -1.47 -10.05
N PHE A 59 -6.05 -1.72 -8.78
CA PHE A 59 -7.37 -1.42 -8.26
C PHE A 59 -7.25 -1.02 -6.79
N PHE A 60 -7.98 0.03 -6.39
CA PHE A 60 -7.84 0.62 -5.08
C PHE A 60 -9.17 1.24 -4.67
N ASP A 61 -9.86 0.62 -3.72
CA ASP A 61 -11.21 1.06 -3.33
C ASP A 61 -11.20 1.85 -2.00
N SER A 62 -12.38 2.13 -1.47
CA SER A 62 -12.51 2.91 -0.25
C SER A 62 -11.91 2.21 0.96
N ALA A 63 -11.93 0.88 1.00
CA ALA A 63 -11.29 0.16 2.10
C ALA A 63 -9.76 0.34 2.03
N ALA A 64 -9.21 0.34 0.82
CA ALA A 64 -7.79 0.58 0.61
C ALA A 64 -7.40 2.00 1.01
N ILE A 65 -8.20 2.99 0.64
CA ILE A 65 -7.97 4.38 1.03
C ILE A 65 -7.95 4.48 2.56
N HIS A 66 -8.93 3.87 3.21
CA HIS A 66 -9.03 3.91 4.67
C HIS A 66 -7.79 3.28 5.32
N ALA A 67 -7.31 2.16 4.76
CA ALA A 67 -6.12 1.49 5.29
C ALA A 67 -4.90 2.39 5.21
N VAL A 68 -4.70 3.10 4.09
CA VAL A 68 -3.57 4.00 3.93
C VAL A 68 -3.66 5.18 4.90
N VAL A 69 -4.84 5.75 5.06
CA VAL A 69 -5.03 6.86 6.01
C VAL A 69 -4.71 6.39 7.44
N ARG A 70 -5.17 5.18 7.81
CA ARG A 70 -4.85 4.62 9.12
C ARG A 70 -3.35 4.37 9.28
N LEU A 71 -2.67 3.91 8.23
CA LEU A 71 -1.21 3.75 8.27
C LEU A 71 -0.52 5.08 8.53
N ALA A 72 -0.98 6.14 7.87
CA ALA A 72 -0.41 7.47 8.09
C ALA A 72 -0.59 7.92 9.54
N GLN A 73 -1.69 7.54 10.16
CA GLN A 73 -1.94 7.86 11.58
C GLN A 73 -1.06 7.05 12.52
N HIS A 74 -0.75 5.80 12.16
CA HIS A 74 0.14 4.95 12.95
C HIS A 74 1.61 5.29 12.76
N LEU A 75 1.96 5.92 11.64
CA LEU A 75 3.33 6.18 11.24
C LEU A 75 3.52 7.67 10.93
N PRO A 76 3.21 8.57 11.89
CA PRO A 76 3.28 10.01 11.61
C PRO A 76 4.70 10.42 11.24
N GLY A 77 4.83 11.07 10.08
CA GLY A 77 6.13 11.50 9.58
C GLY A 77 7.02 10.39 9.07
N ALA A 78 6.60 9.13 9.16
CA ALA A 78 7.45 7.97 8.83
C ALA A 78 6.98 7.24 7.57
N LEU A 79 5.76 7.49 7.11
CA LEU A 79 5.18 6.79 5.96
C LEU A 79 5.47 7.53 4.67
N THR A 80 5.86 6.79 3.63
CA THR A 80 5.93 7.27 2.25
C THR A 80 5.13 6.32 1.38
N VAL A 81 4.25 6.84 0.56
CA VAL A 81 3.45 6.05 -0.38
C VAL A 81 3.86 6.39 -1.80
N LEU A 82 4.26 5.36 -2.56
CA LEU A 82 4.60 5.48 -3.97
C LEU A 82 3.40 4.94 -4.76
N PRO A 83 2.59 5.80 -5.38
CA PRO A 83 1.35 5.34 -6.00
C PRO A 83 1.56 4.94 -7.46
N SER A 84 0.70 4.03 -7.95
CA SER A 84 0.47 3.91 -9.38
C SER A 84 -0.39 5.09 -9.82
N ARG A 85 -0.52 5.28 -11.13
CA ARG A 85 -1.40 6.33 -11.65
C ARG A 85 -2.85 6.12 -11.18
N GLN A 86 -3.28 4.86 -11.17
CA GLN A 86 -4.61 4.50 -10.71
C GLN A 86 -4.81 4.88 -9.24
N VAL A 87 -3.86 4.52 -8.40
CA VAL A 87 -3.93 4.82 -6.96
C VAL A 87 -3.91 6.32 -6.75
N HIS A 88 -3.04 7.04 -7.45
CA HIS A 88 -2.95 8.49 -7.29
C HIS A 88 -4.27 9.15 -7.66
N ARG A 89 -4.90 8.71 -8.75
CA ARG A 89 -6.19 9.27 -9.18
C ARG A 89 -7.26 9.08 -8.10
N VAL A 90 -7.32 7.88 -7.52
CA VAL A 90 -8.32 7.59 -6.49
C VAL A 90 -8.07 8.46 -5.25
N LEU A 91 -6.82 8.60 -4.85
CA LEU A 91 -6.47 9.44 -3.70
C LEU A 91 -6.76 10.91 -3.97
N ASP A 92 -6.50 11.37 -5.20
CA ASP A 92 -6.78 12.74 -5.59
C ASP A 92 -8.28 13.04 -5.54
N ILE A 93 -9.10 12.16 -6.10
CA ILE A 93 -10.56 12.30 -6.07
C ILE A 93 -11.06 12.31 -4.63
N SER A 94 -10.39 11.59 -3.74
CA SER A 94 -10.75 11.51 -2.33
C SER A 94 -10.24 12.68 -1.51
N GLY A 95 -9.57 13.65 -2.15
CA GLY A 95 -9.09 14.85 -1.47
C GLY A 95 -7.76 14.65 -0.74
N LEU A 96 -6.99 13.63 -1.11
CA LEU A 96 -5.78 13.25 -0.39
C LEU A 96 -4.48 13.51 -1.17
N ALA A 97 -4.56 14.22 -2.31
CA ALA A 97 -3.38 14.42 -3.14
C ALA A 97 -2.30 15.28 -2.47
N ASP A 98 -2.69 16.11 -1.50
CA ASP A 98 -1.77 17.03 -0.84
C ASP A 98 -1.16 16.46 0.44
N GLN A 99 -1.42 15.20 0.76
CA GLN A 99 -0.89 14.62 1.97
C GLN A 99 0.63 14.48 1.90
N ALA A 100 1.31 14.78 3.01
CA ALA A 100 2.77 14.78 3.07
C ALA A 100 3.37 13.40 2.77
N TRP A 101 2.63 12.33 3.05
CA TRP A 101 3.11 10.97 2.85
C TRP A 101 2.97 10.48 1.39
N LEU A 102 2.24 11.22 0.56
CA LEU A 102 1.99 10.78 -0.83
C LEU A 102 3.01 11.40 -1.78
N ARG A 103 3.62 10.57 -2.61
CA ARG A 103 4.56 11.02 -3.66
C ARG A 103 3.83 11.12 -4.99
N PRO A 104 4.36 11.89 -5.93
CA PRO A 104 3.77 11.97 -7.28
C PRO A 104 3.79 10.61 -7.97
N ALA A 105 2.80 10.39 -8.83
CA ALA A 105 2.72 9.16 -9.59
C ALA A 105 3.70 9.16 -10.75
#